data_25533ada7e977080db34a25e2446137d
#
_entry.id   25533ada7e977080db34a25e2446137d
#
_cell.length_a   1.000
_cell.length_b   1.000
_cell.length_c   1.000
_cell.angle_alpha   90.00
_cell.angle_beta   90.00
_cell.angle_gamma   90.00
#
_symmetry.space_group_name_H-M   'P 1'
#
loop_
_entity.id
_entity.type
_entity.pdbx_description
1 polymer ?
#
loop_
_entity_poly.entity_id
_entity_poly.type
_entity_poly.pdbx_seq_one_letter_code
_entity_poly.pdbx_strand_id
1 'polypeptide(L)'
;MPVDLTKENCDAEVKESSLPVVVDFWGPACGPCMALMPKFNEFAEKYGDKVKFCKVDTSQNKRVAINFKVMSLPTFLFWKGGAEVSRIGGADATAENIEKKIQELIA
;
A
#
# COMPACT_ATOMS: atom_id res chain seq x y z
N MET A 1 6.67 -10.65 3.95
CA MET A 1 5.21 -10.56 4.20
C MET A 1 4.81 -9.10 4.37
N PRO A 2 3.74 -8.63 3.72
CA PRO A 2 3.24 -7.29 3.98
C PRO A 2 2.77 -7.13 5.43
N VAL A 3 2.99 -5.94 5.98
CA VAL A 3 2.60 -5.62 7.35
C VAL A 3 1.14 -5.19 7.38
N ASP A 4 0.35 -5.81 8.23
CA ASP A 4 -1.04 -5.38 8.42
C ASP A 4 -1.07 -4.12 9.27
N LEU A 5 -1.62 -3.04 8.72
CA LEU A 5 -1.69 -1.76 9.43
C LEU A 5 -3.00 -1.64 10.18
N THR A 6 -2.89 -1.09 11.39
CA THR A 6 -4.00 -0.72 12.24
C THR A 6 -3.78 0.72 12.69
N LYS A 7 -4.74 1.31 13.39
CA LYS A 7 -4.54 2.67 13.89
C LYS A 7 -3.40 2.76 14.90
N GLU A 8 -3.07 1.63 15.56
CA GLU A 8 -2.01 1.59 16.57
C GLU A 8 -0.61 1.63 15.95
N ASN A 9 -0.42 1.04 14.75
CA ASN A 9 0.91 0.91 14.16
C ASN A 9 1.14 1.71 12.88
N CYS A 10 0.09 2.27 12.27
CA CYS A 10 0.23 2.84 10.92
C CYS A 10 1.21 4.02 10.87
N ASP A 11 1.23 4.90 11.86
CA ASP A 11 2.16 6.03 11.82
C ASP A 11 3.61 5.56 11.95
N ALA A 12 3.88 4.64 12.87
CA ALA A 12 5.23 4.13 13.05
C ALA A 12 5.71 3.37 11.82
N GLU A 13 4.84 2.54 11.23
CA GLU A 13 5.23 1.73 10.08
C GLU A 13 5.38 2.54 8.80
N VAL A 14 4.59 3.59 8.62
CA VAL A 14 4.57 4.36 7.37
C VAL A 14 5.36 5.65 7.48
N LYS A 15 5.01 6.50 8.45
CA LYS A 15 5.59 7.84 8.54
C LYS A 15 7.00 7.85 9.12
N GLU A 16 7.30 6.89 9.99
CA GLU A 16 8.59 6.80 10.67
C GLU A 16 9.51 5.77 10.02
N SER A 17 9.12 5.21 8.89
CA SER A 17 9.91 4.19 8.20
C SER A 17 11.19 4.76 7.60
N SER A 18 12.30 4.05 7.78
CA SER A 18 13.56 4.39 7.13
C SER A 18 13.59 3.95 5.67
N LEU A 19 12.70 3.04 5.27
CA LEU A 19 12.56 2.58 3.88
C LEU A 19 11.36 3.27 3.24
N PRO A 20 11.36 3.42 1.91
CA PRO A 20 10.12 3.76 1.20
C PRO A 20 9.03 2.74 1.52
N VAL A 21 7.78 3.16 1.46
CA VAL A 21 6.64 2.32 1.84
C VAL A 21 5.59 2.33 0.74
N VAL A 22 5.02 1.17 0.45
CA VAL A 22 3.80 1.08 -0.36
C VAL A 22 2.69 0.51 0.52
N VAL A 23 1.52 1.13 0.48
CA VAL A 23 0.38 0.73 1.29
C VAL A 23 -0.78 0.35 0.38
N ASP A 24 -1.23 -0.90 0.50
CA ASP A 24 -2.37 -1.45 -0.23
C ASP A 24 -3.63 -1.30 0.63
N PHE A 25 -4.55 -0.45 0.20
CA PHE A 25 -5.86 -0.32 0.84
C PHE A 25 -6.83 -1.25 0.11
N TRP A 26 -7.36 -2.24 0.82
CA TRP A 26 -8.16 -3.31 0.25
C TRP A 26 -9.35 -3.64 1.14
N GLY A 27 -10.21 -4.52 0.65
CA GLY A 27 -11.32 -5.07 1.44
C GLY A 27 -11.68 -6.44 0.90
N PRO A 28 -12.20 -7.34 1.75
CA PRO A 28 -12.54 -8.71 1.31
C PRO A 28 -13.67 -8.76 0.28
N ALA A 29 -14.51 -7.70 0.23
CA ALA A 29 -15.59 -7.62 -0.76
C ALA A 29 -15.16 -6.92 -2.06
N CYS A 30 -13.92 -6.45 -2.14
CA CYS A 30 -13.39 -5.77 -3.32
C CYS A 30 -12.75 -6.80 -4.25
N GLY A 31 -13.44 -7.15 -5.35
CA GLY A 31 -12.94 -8.13 -6.31
C GLY A 31 -11.57 -7.77 -6.89
N PRO A 32 -11.41 -6.55 -7.45
CA PRO A 32 -10.10 -6.14 -7.99
C PRO A 32 -8.99 -6.13 -6.95
N CYS A 33 -9.29 -5.77 -5.70
CA CYS A 33 -8.30 -5.81 -4.62
C CYS A 33 -7.80 -7.23 -4.39
N MET A 34 -8.74 -8.18 -4.32
CA MET A 34 -8.39 -9.58 -4.07
C MET A 34 -7.62 -10.17 -5.25
N ALA A 35 -7.96 -9.76 -6.48
CA ALA A 35 -7.26 -10.22 -7.67
C ALA A 35 -5.80 -9.74 -7.71
N LEU A 36 -5.52 -8.57 -7.15
CA LEU A 36 -4.17 -8.01 -7.10
C LEU A 36 -3.31 -8.54 -5.95
N MET A 37 -3.94 -9.15 -4.94
CA MET A 37 -3.22 -9.57 -3.73
C MET A 37 -2.05 -10.53 -3.99
N PRO A 38 -2.20 -11.56 -4.85
CA PRO A 38 -1.05 -12.44 -5.14
C PRO A 38 0.12 -11.68 -5.75
N LYS A 39 -0.15 -10.72 -6.64
CA LYS A 39 0.91 -9.90 -7.26
C LYS A 39 1.57 -9.00 -6.23
N PHE A 40 0.78 -8.40 -5.36
CA PHE A 40 1.32 -7.55 -4.29
C PHE A 40 2.26 -8.36 -3.39
N ASN A 41 1.88 -9.58 -3.05
CA ASN A 41 2.72 -10.47 -2.26
C ASN A 41 4.01 -10.85 -3.00
N GLU A 42 3.96 -11.06 -4.33
CA GLU A 42 5.15 -11.31 -5.12
C GLU A 42 6.09 -10.10 -5.11
N PHE A 43 5.55 -8.90 -5.22
CA PHE A 43 6.35 -7.67 -5.15
C PHE A 43 7.00 -7.51 -3.77
N ALA A 44 6.29 -7.89 -2.71
CA ALA A 44 6.84 -7.83 -1.36
C ALA A 44 8.06 -8.75 -1.22
N GLU A 45 8.04 -9.92 -1.86
CA GLU A 45 9.19 -10.82 -1.88
C GLU A 45 10.33 -10.25 -2.73
N LYS A 46 10.00 -9.70 -3.89
CA LYS A 46 11.00 -9.21 -4.84
C LYS A 46 11.70 -7.93 -4.37
N TYR A 47 10.96 -7.02 -3.74
CA TYR A 47 11.47 -5.69 -3.38
C TYR A 47 11.54 -5.46 -1.88
N GLY A 48 11.24 -6.45 -1.06
CA GLY A 48 11.08 -6.28 0.39
C GLY A 48 12.33 -5.83 1.15
N ASP A 49 13.51 -5.99 0.55
CA ASP A 49 14.75 -5.51 1.14
C ASP A 49 14.95 -3.99 0.93
N LYS A 50 14.21 -3.39 -0.01
CA LYS A 50 14.35 -1.97 -0.38
C LYS A 50 13.10 -1.15 -0.12
N VAL A 51 11.94 -1.79 -0.04
CA VAL A 51 10.64 -1.13 0.15
C VAL A 51 9.85 -1.92 1.18
N LYS A 52 9.25 -1.21 2.12
CA LYS A 52 8.35 -1.84 3.09
C LYS A 52 6.97 -1.96 2.44
N PHE A 53 6.37 -3.15 2.52
CA PHE A 53 5.04 -3.42 1.99
C PHE A 53 4.06 -3.52 3.13
N CYS A 54 3.00 -2.72 3.06
CA CYS A 54 1.94 -2.68 4.08
C CYS A 54 0.58 -2.82 3.42
N LYS A 55 -0.40 -3.27 4.19
CA LYS A 55 -1.78 -3.36 3.70
C LYS A 55 -2.75 -2.98 4.81
N VAL A 56 -3.90 -2.46 4.40
CA VAL A 56 -4.98 -2.04 5.30
C VAL A 56 -6.26 -2.70 4.87
N ASP A 57 -6.83 -3.54 5.72
CA ASP A 57 -8.19 -4.06 5.51
C ASP A 57 -9.17 -2.97 5.96
N THR A 58 -9.76 -2.27 4.98
CA THR A 58 -10.61 -1.13 5.27
C THR A 58 -11.94 -1.52 5.90
N SER A 59 -12.35 -2.79 5.78
CA SER A 59 -13.57 -3.27 6.44
C SER A 59 -13.42 -3.29 7.96
N GLN A 60 -12.19 -3.42 8.45
CA GLN A 60 -11.89 -3.46 9.88
C GLN A 60 -11.13 -2.24 10.38
N ASN A 61 -10.62 -1.42 9.48
CA ASN A 61 -9.78 -0.27 9.82
C ASN A 61 -10.22 0.98 9.08
N LYS A 62 -11.50 1.33 9.19
CA LYS A 62 -12.05 2.50 8.50
C LYS A 62 -11.35 3.80 8.87
N ARG A 63 -10.96 3.93 10.15
CA ARG A 63 -10.30 5.14 10.62
C ARG A 63 -8.96 5.35 9.95
N VAL A 64 -8.21 4.28 9.69
CA VAL A 64 -6.93 4.36 8.99
C VAL A 64 -7.17 4.88 7.56
N ALA A 65 -8.16 4.32 6.85
CA ALA A 65 -8.48 4.78 5.51
C ALA A 65 -8.86 6.26 5.50
N ILE A 66 -9.68 6.70 6.45
CA ILE A 66 -10.08 8.11 6.56
C ILE A 66 -8.86 9.00 6.80
N ASN A 67 -7.98 8.60 7.71
CA ASN A 67 -6.79 9.37 8.06
C ASN A 67 -5.84 9.53 6.87
N PHE A 68 -5.76 8.53 6.00
CA PHE A 68 -4.94 8.61 4.79
C PHE A 68 -5.73 9.16 3.59
N LYS A 69 -6.99 9.58 3.80
CA LYS A 69 -7.86 10.16 2.77
C LYS A 69 -8.06 9.20 1.59
N VAL A 70 -8.26 7.93 1.90
CA VAL A 70 -8.58 6.91 0.91
C VAL A 70 -10.10 6.72 0.90
N MET A 71 -10.72 6.99 -0.24
CA MET A 71 -12.18 7.01 -0.37
C MET A 71 -12.71 5.91 -1.29
N SER A 72 -11.85 5.17 -1.98
CA SER A 72 -12.25 4.13 -2.91
C SER A 72 -11.21 3.02 -2.92
N LEU A 73 -11.60 1.83 -3.42
CA LEU A 73 -10.74 0.66 -3.50
C LEU A 73 -10.70 0.13 -4.94
N PRO A 74 -9.60 -0.43 -5.39
CA PRO A 74 -8.31 -0.47 -4.70
C PRO A 74 -7.60 0.89 -4.74
N THR A 75 -6.78 1.17 -3.73
CA THR A 75 -5.93 2.36 -3.70
C THR A 75 -4.59 1.97 -3.12
N PHE A 76 -3.52 2.39 -3.78
CA PHE A 76 -2.15 2.16 -3.34
C PHE A 76 -1.48 3.50 -3.12
N LEU A 77 -0.92 3.69 -1.92
CA LEU A 77 -0.16 4.91 -1.59
C LEU A 77 1.32 4.58 -1.57
N PHE A 78 2.14 5.52 -2.03
CA PHE A 78 3.58 5.39 -2.09
C PHE A 78 4.22 6.50 -1.26
N TRP A 79 5.02 6.10 -0.27
CA TRP A 79 5.59 7.01 0.73
C TRP A 79 7.10 6.94 0.71
N LYS A 80 7.74 8.08 0.95
CA LYS A 80 9.20 8.16 1.05
C LYS A 80 9.57 9.31 1.96
N GLY A 81 10.43 9.03 2.96
CA GLY A 81 10.88 10.07 3.87
C GLY A 81 9.77 10.67 4.72
N GLY A 82 8.75 9.87 5.05
CA GLY A 82 7.65 10.32 5.89
C GLY A 82 6.57 11.11 5.16
N ALA A 83 6.60 11.15 3.83
CA ALA A 83 5.62 11.89 3.03
C ALA A 83 5.09 11.03 1.89
N GLU A 84 3.81 11.22 1.57
CA GLU A 84 3.20 10.57 0.41
C GLU A 84 3.73 11.21 -0.85
N VAL A 85 4.32 10.42 -1.76
CA VAL A 85 4.89 10.93 -3.00
C VAL A 85 4.02 10.63 -4.21
N SER A 86 3.17 9.60 -4.16
CA SER A 86 2.19 9.33 -5.22
C SER A 86 1.12 8.37 -4.71
N ARG A 87 0.05 8.24 -5.49
CA ARG A 87 -0.98 7.22 -5.26
C ARG A 87 -1.60 6.83 -6.58
N ILE A 88 -2.08 5.59 -6.66
CA ILE A 88 -2.85 5.11 -7.79
C ILE A 88 -4.07 4.37 -7.27
N GLY A 89 -5.16 4.40 -8.03
CA GLY A 89 -6.39 3.75 -7.60
C GLY A 89 -7.30 3.46 -8.77
N GLY A 90 -8.37 2.71 -8.51
CA GLY A 90 -9.36 2.37 -9.52
C GLY A 90 -8.75 1.60 -10.68
N ALA A 91 -9.13 2.00 -11.89
CA ALA A 91 -8.67 1.33 -13.13
C ALA A 91 -7.16 1.44 -13.35
N ASP A 92 -6.50 2.42 -12.75
CA ASP A 92 -5.05 2.60 -12.88
C ASP A 92 -4.26 1.68 -11.96
N ALA A 93 -4.90 1.04 -11.00
CA ALA A 93 -4.25 0.15 -10.04
C ALA A 93 -4.05 -1.24 -10.66
N THR A 94 -3.17 -1.32 -11.64
CA THR A 94 -2.79 -2.58 -12.29
C THR A 94 -1.45 -3.04 -11.73
N ALA A 95 -1.17 -4.34 -11.83
CA ALA A 95 0.11 -4.89 -11.37
C ALA A 95 1.28 -4.16 -12.03
N GLU A 96 1.16 -3.88 -13.33
CA GLU A 96 2.19 -3.19 -14.10
C GLU A 96 2.45 -1.78 -13.55
N ASN A 97 1.38 -1.01 -13.30
CA ASN A 97 1.52 0.35 -12.79
C ASN A 97 2.03 0.37 -11.35
N ILE A 98 1.61 -0.60 -10.53
CA ILE A 98 2.10 -0.73 -9.16
C ILE A 98 3.60 -1.00 -9.16
N GLU A 99 4.06 -1.94 -9.96
CA GLU A 99 5.49 -2.26 -10.02
C GLU A 99 6.30 -1.07 -10.53
N LYS A 100 5.80 -0.35 -11.52
CA LYS A 100 6.46 0.84 -12.03
C LYS A 100 6.65 1.88 -10.92
N LYS A 101 5.62 2.11 -10.11
CA LYS A 101 5.72 3.05 -8.99
C LYS A 101 6.69 2.58 -7.92
N ILE A 102 6.73 1.28 -7.66
CA ILE A 102 7.72 0.71 -6.73
C ILE A 102 9.13 0.99 -7.23
N GLN A 103 9.36 0.76 -8.52
CA GLN A 103 10.67 1.00 -9.13
C GLN A 103 11.06 2.47 -9.06
N GLU A 104 10.11 3.38 -9.19
CA GLU A 104 10.37 4.82 -9.04
C GLU A 104 10.78 5.18 -7.61
N LEU A 105 10.23 4.50 -6.61
CA LEU A 105 10.60 4.75 -5.20
C LEU A 105 12.08 4.44 -4.93
N ILE A 106 12.65 3.47 -5.62
CA ILE A 106 14.01 2.98 -5.35
C ILE A 106 15.00 3.41 -6.44
N ALA A 107 14.56 4.21 -7.38
CA ALA A 107 15.41 4.72 -8.45
C ALA A 107 16.40 5.77 -7.95
#